data_259248e1cbb5adc5154a180a6be4a4b1
#
_entry.id   259248e1cbb5adc5154a180a6be4a4b1
#
_cell.length_a   1.000
_cell.length_b   1.000
_cell.length_c   1.000
_cell.angle_alpha   90.00
_cell.angle_beta   90.00
_cell.angle_gamma   90.00
#
_symmetry.space_group_name_H-M   'P 1'
#
loop_
_entity.id
_entity.type
_entity.pdbx_description
1 polymer ?
#
loop_
_entity_poly.entity_id
_entity_poly.type
_entity_poly.pdbx_seq_one_letter_code
_entity_poly.pdbx_strand_id
1 'polypeptide(L)'
;MEEIKEVKFAPGLTADILFVELQSQGREYLRLMSYYSSAMLEMETKFKVLNIEFSNKFDRNPIESIETRLKKPRSIYEKMNRLGLPISVDAIEKNLNDIAGVRVICSFVDLSLIHI
;
A
#
# COMPACT_ATOMS: atom_id res chain seq x y z
N MET A 1 25.79 -6.46 -15.17
CA MET A 1 24.97 -6.62 -13.99
C MET A 1 25.78 -6.78 -12.72
N GLU A 2 27.06 -6.93 -12.86
CA GLU A 2 27.95 -7.01 -11.71
C GLU A 2 27.87 -5.76 -10.85
N GLU A 3 27.79 -4.63 -11.52
CA GLU A 3 27.72 -3.33 -10.83
C GLU A 3 26.53 -3.24 -9.92
N ILE A 4 25.40 -3.79 -10.35
CA ILE A 4 24.18 -3.74 -9.56
C ILE A 4 24.36 -4.53 -8.26
N LYS A 5 25.05 -5.65 -8.32
CA LYS A 5 25.28 -6.44 -7.12
C LYS A 5 26.13 -5.69 -6.11
N GLU A 6 27.13 -4.99 -6.59
CA GLU A 6 28.02 -4.25 -5.72
C GLU A 6 27.27 -3.10 -5.02
N VAL A 7 26.40 -2.45 -5.76
CA VAL A 7 25.65 -1.33 -5.22
C VAL A 7 24.74 -1.75 -4.08
N LYS A 8 24.34 -3.00 -4.04
CA LYS A 8 23.47 -3.49 -2.97
C LYS A 8 24.08 -3.37 -1.59
N PHE A 9 25.39 -3.23 -1.50
CA PHE A 9 26.02 -3.13 -0.20
C PHE A 9 25.87 -1.77 0.44
N ALA A 10 25.44 -0.77 -0.31
CA ALA A 10 25.21 0.56 0.20
C ALA A 10 23.71 0.80 0.36
N PRO A 11 23.19 0.91 1.58
CA PRO A 11 21.73 0.98 1.79
C PRO A 11 21.05 2.12 1.06
N GLY A 12 21.70 3.29 0.98
CA GLY A 12 21.11 4.41 0.27
C GLY A 12 21.04 4.16 -1.21
N LEU A 13 22.09 3.53 -1.75
CA LEU A 13 22.14 3.21 -3.16
C LEU A 13 21.20 2.07 -3.53
N THR A 14 20.90 1.21 -2.56
CA THR A 14 19.97 0.12 -2.79
C THR A 14 18.59 0.64 -3.18
N ALA A 15 18.12 1.66 -2.49
CA ALA A 15 16.82 2.24 -2.81
C ALA A 15 16.84 2.90 -4.19
N ASP A 16 17.96 3.56 -4.54
CA ASP A 16 18.10 4.18 -5.85
C ASP A 16 18.16 3.13 -6.96
N ILE A 17 18.85 2.04 -6.70
CA ILE A 17 18.92 0.95 -7.67
C ILE A 17 17.55 0.33 -7.89
N LEU A 18 16.79 0.16 -6.83
CA LEU A 18 15.42 -0.34 -6.98
C LEU A 18 14.61 0.59 -7.87
N PHE A 19 14.74 1.89 -7.64
CA PHE A 19 14.00 2.86 -8.43
C PHE A 19 14.37 2.76 -9.90
N VAL A 20 15.67 2.66 -10.19
CA VAL A 20 16.15 2.52 -11.56
C VAL A 20 15.66 1.22 -12.18
N GLU A 21 15.73 0.13 -11.42
CA GLU A 21 15.26 -1.16 -11.88
C GLU A 21 13.78 -1.12 -12.25
N LEU A 22 12.98 -0.52 -11.38
CA LEU A 22 11.55 -0.44 -11.61
C LEU A 22 11.22 0.53 -12.74
N GLN A 23 12.04 1.59 -12.88
CA GLN A 23 11.89 2.50 -14.01
C GLN A 23 12.16 1.81 -15.33
N SER A 24 13.09 0.87 -15.34
CA SER A 24 13.40 0.15 -16.56
C SER A 24 12.22 -0.71 -17.01
N GLN A 25 11.35 -1.07 -16.11
CA GLN A 25 10.10 -1.75 -16.43
C GLN A 25 9.01 -0.73 -16.74
N GLY A 26 9.34 0.52 -16.57
CA GLY A 26 8.60 1.65 -17.10
C GLY A 26 7.16 1.74 -16.62
N ARG A 27 6.28 1.73 -17.58
CA ARG A 27 4.87 1.94 -17.34
C ARG A 27 4.22 0.89 -16.47
N GLU A 28 4.76 -0.31 -16.46
CA GLU A 28 4.15 -1.38 -15.70
C GLU A 28 4.19 -1.10 -14.21
N TYR A 29 5.32 -0.60 -13.72
CA TYR A 29 5.43 -0.27 -12.31
C TYR A 29 4.52 0.90 -11.96
N LEU A 30 4.52 1.94 -12.78
CA LEU A 30 3.65 3.09 -12.54
C LEU A 30 2.18 2.70 -12.59
N ARG A 31 1.84 1.82 -13.51
CA ARG A 31 0.47 1.33 -13.61
C ARG A 31 0.06 0.54 -12.37
N LEU A 32 0.96 -0.30 -11.90
CA LEU A 32 0.68 -1.08 -10.69
C LEU A 32 0.47 -0.16 -9.49
N MET A 33 1.35 0.82 -9.32
CA MET A 33 1.24 1.75 -8.19
C MET A 33 0.00 2.64 -8.31
N SER A 34 -0.36 3.04 -9.52
CA SER A 34 -1.60 3.78 -9.75
C SER A 34 -2.81 2.95 -9.40
N TYR A 35 -2.77 1.68 -9.73
CA TYR A 35 -3.86 0.77 -9.39
C TYR A 35 -4.05 0.69 -7.87
N TYR A 36 -2.96 0.51 -7.14
CA TYR A 36 -3.04 0.45 -5.68
C TYR A 36 -3.50 1.77 -5.08
N SER A 37 -3.00 2.89 -5.60
CA SER A 37 -3.40 4.20 -5.10
C SER A 37 -4.89 4.44 -5.34
N SER A 38 -5.37 4.06 -6.52
CA SER A 38 -6.79 4.21 -6.85
C SER A 38 -7.66 3.32 -5.96
N ALA A 39 -7.22 2.11 -5.74
CA ALA A 39 -7.97 1.19 -4.88
C ALA A 39 -8.04 1.71 -3.45
N MET A 40 -6.94 2.27 -2.93
CA MET A 40 -6.94 2.86 -1.61
C MET A 40 -7.93 4.02 -1.53
N LEU A 41 -7.94 4.88 -2.55
CA LEU A 41 -8.83 6.03 -2.56
C LEU A 41 -10.29 5.59 -2.60
N GLU A 42 -10.60 4.56 -3.37
CA GLU A 42 -11.95 4.02 -3.40
C GLU A 42 -12.37 3.48 -2.05
N MET A 43 -11.51 2.73 -1.40
CA MET A 43 -11.83 2.17 -0.09
C MET A 43 -12.01 3.28 0.93
N GLU A 44 -11.11 4.24 0.94
CA GLU A 44 -11.19 5.37 1.85
C GLU A 44 -12.51 6.12 1.66
N THR A 45 -12.87 6.36 0.41
CA THR A 45 -14.09 7.08 0.08
C THR A 45 -15.33 6.29 0.55
N LYS A 46 -15.32 4.99 0.35
CA LYS A 46 -16.45 4.16 0.78
C LYS A 46 -16.62 4.18 2.29
N PHE A 47 -15.54 4.14 3.04
CA PHE A 47 -15.63 4.24 4.48
C PHE A 47 -16.11 5.60 4.94
N LYS A 48 -15.68 6.66 4.26
CA LYS A 48 -16.17 8.01 4.56
C LYS A 48 -17.65 8.15 4.29
N VAL A 49 -18.11 7.59 3.18
CA VAL A 49 -19.52 7.61 2.84
C VAL A 49 -20.32 6.84 3.89
N LEU A 50 -19.82 5.67 4.26
CA LEU A 50 -20.47 4.86 5.28
C LEU A 50 -20.57 5.61 6.60
N ASN A 51 -19.51 6.31 6.97
CA ASN A 51 -19.49 7.08 8.19
C ASN A 51 -20.52 8.21 8.17
N ILE A 52 -20.68 8.87 7.03
CA ILE A 52 -21.69 9.91 6.86
C ILE A 52 -23.08 9.32 7.01
N GLU A 53 -23.34 8.17 6.41
CA GLU A 53 -24.63 7.53 6.52
C GLU A 53 -24.97 7.14 7.94
N PHE A 54 -24.01 6.57 8.66
CA PHE A 54 -24.21 6.24 10.05
C PHE A 54 -24.45 7.47 10.91
N SER A 55 -23.68 8.53 10.63
CA SER A 55 -23.84 9.78 11.37
C SER A 55 -25.25 10.36 11.20
N ASN A 56 -25.77 10.31 9.99
CA ASN A 56 -27.11 10.83 9.72
C ASN A 56 -28.21 9.97 10.31
N LYS A 57 -27.97 8.66 10.36
CA LYS A 57 -28.99 7.72 10.79
C LYS A 57 -29.01 7.56 12.31
N PHE A 58 -27.86 7.56 12.94
CA PHE A 58 -27.74 7.25 14.36
C PHE A 58 -27.18 8.40 15.19
N ASP A 59 -26.92 9.52 14.56
CA ASP A 59 -26.34 10.71 15.18
C ASP A 59 -25.00 10.36 15.88
N ARG A 60 -24.22 9.54 15.21
CA ARG A 60 -22.92 9.08 15.72
C ARG A 60 -21.95 8.89 14.58
N ASN A 61 -20.66 9.05 14.90
CA ASN A 61 -19.58 8.78 13.97
C ASN A 61 -18.83 7.55 14.42
N PRO A 62 -19.22 6.36 13.95
CA PRO A 62 -18.56 5.13 14.40
C PRO A 62 -17.12 5.04 13.95
N ILE A 63 -16.76 5.70 12.86
CA ILE A 63 -15.39 5.69 12.37
C ILE A 63 -14.68 6.94 12.87
N GLU A 64 -13.64 6.77 13.67
CA GLU A 64 -12.89 7.88 14.23
C GLU A 64 -11.84 8.38 13.25
N SER A 65 -11.16 7.48 12.57
CA SER A 65 -10.15 7.87 11.61
C SER A 65 -9.95 6.80 10.57
N ILE A 66 -9.45 7.23 9.42
CA ILE A 66 -9.13 6.36 8.30
C ILE A 66 -7.72 6.75 7.85
N GLU A 67 -6.83 5.78 7.87
CA GLU A 67 -5.44 5.99 7.49
C GLU A 67 -5.13 5.13 6.28
N THR A 68 -4.43 5.71 5.31
CA THR A 68 -4.01 4.97 4.13
C THR A 68 -2.49 4.93 4.09
N ARG A 69 -1.98 3.86 3.51
CA ARG A 69 -0.55 3.69 3.41
C ARG A 69 -0.19 2.96 2.14
N LEU A 70 0.75 3.53 1.40
CA LEU A 70 1.32 2.90 0.22
C LEU A 70 2.77 2.57 0.53
N LYS A 71 3.15 1.32 0.32
CA LYS A 71 4.49 0.87 0.64
C LYS A 71 5.52 1.57 -0.24
N LYS A 72 6.59 2.04 0.38
CA LYS A 72 7.64 2.76 -0.33
C LYS A 72 8.49 1.80 -1.16
N PRO A 73 9.09 2.28 -2.26
CA PRO A 73 9.93 1.43 -3.10
C PRO A 73 11.03 0.72 -2.32
N ARG A 74 11.64 1.42 -1.37
CA ARG A 74 12.69 0.82 -0.56
C ARG A 74 12.17 -0.36 0.25
N SER A 75 10.99 -0.20 0.84
CA SER A 75 10.38 -1.27 1.63
C SER A 75 10.00 -2.45 0.76
N ILE A 76 9.55 -2.19 -0.45
CA ILE A 76 9.25 -3.24 -1.41
C ILE A 76 10.51 -4.03 -1.73
N TYR A 77 11.60 -3.31 -2.01
CA TYR A 77 12.87 -3.94 -2.32
C TYR A 77 13.35 -4.83 -1.18
N GLU A 78 13.32 -4.28 0.05
CA GLU A 78 13.80 -5.01 1.21
C GLU A 78 12.99 -6.27 1.44
N LYS A 79 11.69 -6.19 1.25
CA LYS A 79 10.84 -7.35 1.44
C LYS A 79 11.06 -8.40 0.36
N MET A 80 11.18 -7.99 -0.89
CA MET A 80 11.46 -8.92 -1.97
C MET A 80 12.80 -9.62 -1.76
N ASN A 81 13.79 -8.84 -1.34
CA ASN A 81 15.12 -9.40 -1.08
C ASN A 81 15.07 -10.39 0.09
N ARG A 82 14.36 -10.05 1.15
CA ARG A 82 14.23 -10.94 2.31
C ARG A 82 13.53 -12.25 1.95
N LEU A 83 12.57 -12.18 1.04
CA LEU A 83 11.84 -13.36 0.61
C LEU A 83 12.58 -14.15 -0.48
N GLY A 84 13.72 -13.63 -0.93
CA GLY A 84 14.49 -14.31 -1.97
C GLY A 84 13.82 -14.25 -3.34
N LEU A 85 13.04 -13.24 -3.61
CA LEU A 85 12.31 -13.12 -4.85
C LEU A 85 12.99 -12.15 -5.81
N PRO A 86 12.81 -12.37 -7.11
CA PRO A 86 13.39 -11.44 -8.10
C PRO A 86 12.70 -10.08 -8.02
N ILE A 87 13.45 -9.03 -8.34
CA ILE A 87 12.90 -7.68 -8.35
C ILE A 87 12.27 -7.45 -9.71
N SER A 88 10.98 -7.69 -9.78
CA SER A 88 10.20 -7.44 -11.01
C SER A 88 8.78 -7.07 -10.62
N VAL A 89 8.12 -6.35 -11.52
CA VAL A 89 6.74 -5.93 -11.27
C VAL A 89 5.84 -7.16 -11.12
N ASP A 90 6.06 -8.14 -11.96
CA ASP A 90 5.26 -9.36 -11.91
C ASP A 90 5.41 -10.09 -10.57
N ALA A 91 6.64 -10.20 -10.08
CA ALA A 91 6.89 -10.86 -8.81
C ALA A 91 6.32 -10.06 -7.64
N ILE A 92 6.38 -8.73 -7.72
CA ILE A 92 5.80 -7.87 -6.70
C ILE A 92 4.30 -8.09 -6.63
N GLU A 93 3.65 -8.06 -7.77
CA GLU A 93 2.19 -8.21 -7.83
C GLU A 93 1.74 -9.55 -7.31
N LYS A 94 2.47 -10.59 -7.65
CA LYS A 94 2.07 -11.95 -7.29
C LYS A 94 2.38 -12.32 -5.84
N ASN A 95 3.38 -11.69 -5.24
CA ASN A 95 3.90 -12.16 -3.96
C ASN A 95 3.69 -11.21 -2.80
N LEU A 96 3.46 -9.93 -3.05
CA LEU A 96 3.27 -8.97 -1.96
C LEU A 96 1.81 -8.61 -1.80
N ASN A 97 1.32 -8.74 -0.58
CA ASN A 97 -0.07 -8.43 -0.25
C ASN A 97 -0.22 -7.11 0.49
N ASP A 98 0.90 -6.50 0.87
CA ASP A 98 0.88 -5.33 1.73
C ASP A 98 1.43 -4.08 1.07
N ILE A 99 1.28 -3.98 -0.25
CA ILE A 99 1.70 -2.79 -0.99
C ILE A 99 0.86 -1.59 -0.57
N ALA A 100 -0.44 -1.80 -0.45
CA ALA A 100 -1.36 -0.75 -0.06
C ALA A 100 -2.20 -1.22 1.10
N GLY A 101 -2.53 -0.30 2.00
CA GLY A 101 -3.36 -0.64 3.15
C GLY A 101 -4.25 0.50 3.55
N VAL A 102 -5.42 0.15 4.06
CA VAL A 102 -6.35 1.12 4.63
C VAL A 102 -6.65 0.65 6.04
N ARG A 103 -6.44 1.55 7.00
CA ARG A 103 -6.67 1.25 8.40
C ARG A 103 -7.84 2.09 8.89
N VAL A 104 -8.84 1.41 9.42
CA VAL A 104 -10.03 2.08 9.90
C VAL A 104 -10.09 1.90 11.41
N ILE A 105 -10.17 3.02 12.13
CA ILE A 105 -10.24 3.01 13.58
C ILE A 105 -11.65 3.37 13.98
N CYS A 106 -12.30 2.48 14.68
CA CYS A 106 -13.70 2.62 15.07
C CYS A 106 -13.85 2.87 16.55
N SER A 107 -14.96 3.51 16.91
CA SER A 107 -15.31 3.69 18.29
C SER A 107 -15.89 2.40 18.85
N PHE A 108 -15.45 2.04 20.04
CA PHE A 108 -15.94 0.85 20.71
C PHE A 108 -17.44 0.85 20.93
N VAL A 109 -17.92 1.98 21.33
CA VAL A 109 -19.31 2.12 21.75
C VAL A 109 -20.24 1.80 20.59
N ASP A 110 -19.78 2.01 19.38
CA ASP A 110 -20.64 1.91 18.21
C ASP A 110 -20.51 0.58 17.48
N LEU A 111 -19.68 -0.33 17.98
CA LEU A 111 -19.48 -1.61 17.30
C LEU A 111 -20.77 -2.42 17.21
N SER A 112 -21.62 -2.30 18.19
CA SER A 112 -22.89 -3.01 18.16
C SER A 112 -23.82 -2.49 17.08
N LEU A 113 -23.58 -1.28 16.60
CA LEU A 113 -24.39 -0.68 15.55
C LEU A 113 -23.89 -1.05 14.15
N ILE A 114 -22.74 -1.67 14.07
CA ILE A 114 -22.12 -2.00 12.80
C ILE A 114 -22.27 -3.48 12.48
N HIS A 115 -23.23 -4.10 13.04
CA HIS A 115 -23.57 -5.49 12.73
C HIS A 115 -24.26 -5.53 11.38
N ILE A 116 -23.58 -6.05 10.42
CA ILE A 116 -24.18 -6.14 9.11
C ILE A 116 -23.95 -7.52 8.55
#